data_105a31087f738480f1ee9b81d3bf59ad
#
_entry.id   105a31087f738480f1ee9b81d3bf59ad
#
_cell.length_a   1.000
_cell.length_b   1.000
_cell.length_c   1.000
_cell.angle_alpha   90.00
_cell.angle_beta   90.00
_cell.angle_gamma   90.00
#
_symmetry.space_group_name_H-M   'P 1'
#
loop_
_entity.id
_entity.type
_entity.pdbx_description
1 polymer ?
#
loop_
_entity_poly.entity_id
_entity_poly.type
_entity_poly.pdbx_seq_one_letter_code
_entity_poly.pdbx_strand_id
1 'polypeptide(L)'
;MKNHVRFLILLAIMFTGSGLSAQDVIRQQPCMSPEILQQADSIKLILAKQGFMVVKEASMQMVSEYEMPVIVPLNEGSWYQFVFIGDVSSKLYEVRMYDWNEKQVVYQKKYWGDEDGNVISY
;
A
#
# COMPACT_ATOMS: atom_id res chain seq x y z
N MET A 1 30.11 -37.16 36.84
CA MET A 1 29.36 -35.91 37.08
C MET A 1 29.93 -34.67 36.37
N LYS A 2 31.21 -34.44 36.37
CA LYS A 2 31.82 -33.27 35.71
C LYS A 2 31.59 -33.20 34.19
N ASN A 3 31.48 -34.32 33.50
CA ASN A 3 31.32 -34.37 32.06
C ASN A 3 29.88 -34.10 31.61
N HIS A 4 28.89 -34.46 32.43
CA HIS A 4 27.47 -34.22 32.12
C HIS A 4 27.09 -32.75 32.26
N VAL A 5 27.69 -32.02 33.19
CA VAL A 5 27.49 -30.60 33.41
C VAL A 5 28.04 -29.80 32.21
N ARG A 6 29.22 -30.20 31.71
CA ARG A 6 29.82 -29.55 30.51
C ARG A 6 29.00 -29.80 29.25
N PHE A 7 28.42 -30.98 29.12
CA PHE A 7 27.53 -31.30 27.98
C PHE A 7 26.20 -30.53 28.02
N LEU A 8 25.65 -30.38 29.21
CA LEU A 8 24.45 -29.58 29.43
C LEU A 8 24.64 -28.08 29.13
N ILE A 9 25.81 -27.54 29.51
CA ILE A 9 26.14 -26.12 29.22
C ILE A 9 26.36 -25.93 27.72
N LEU A 10 27.01 -26.87 27.02
CA LEU A 10 27.15 -26.82 25.56
C LEU A 10 25.79 -26.92 24.83
N LEU A 11 24.89 -27.75 25.32
CA LEU A 11 23.53 -27.87 24.76
C LEU A 11 22.73 -26.60 24.98
N ALA A 12 22.86 -25.95 26.15
CA ALA A 12 22.19 -24.69 26.44
C ALA A 12 22.65 -23.53 25.53
N ILE A 13 23.93 -23.52 25.16
CA ILE A 13 24.52 -22.50 24.27
C ILE A 13 24.03 -22.70 22.83
N MET A 14 23.75 -23.92 22.41
CA MET A 14 23.18 -24.17 21.07
C MET A 14 21.75 -23.74 20.90
N PHE A 15 20.97 -23.59 21.97
CA PHE A 15 19.57 -23.16 21.92
C PHE A 15 19.38 -21.64 21.95
N THR A 16 20.42 -20.85 22.19
CA THR A 16 20.34 -19.37 22.18
C THR A 16 20.58 -18.76 20.80
N GLY A 17 20.77 -19.57 19.78
CA GLY A 17 20.84 -19.15 18.37
C GLY A 17 19.47 -19.09 17.69
N SER A 18 18.41 -18.62 18.37
CA SER A 18 17.20 -18.21 17.70
C SER A 18 17.53 -16.93 16.92
N GLY A 19 17.85 -17.13 15.65
CA GLY A 19 17.96 -16.03 14.70
C GLY A 19 16.71 -15.17 14.80
N LEU A 20 16.89 -13.97 15.30
CA LEU A 20 15.96 -12.89 15.04
C LEU A 20 15.93 -12.73 13.53
N SER A 21 15.03 -13.45 12.86
CA SER A 21 14.62 -13.07 11.54
C SER A 21 13.97 -11.70 11.72
N ALA A 22 14.74 -10.65 11.45
CA ALA A 22 14.20 -9.33 11.24
C ALA A 22 13.28 -9.47 10.03
N GLN A 23 12.00 -9.75 10.27
CA GLN A 23 10.97 -9.49 9.28
C GLN A 23 11.01 -7.98 9.10
N ASP A 24 11.38 -7.53 7.91
CA ASP A 24 11.14 -6.17 7.47
C ASP A 24 9.63 -5.96 7.45
N VAL A 25 9.10 -5.62 8.60
CA VAL A 25 7.71 -5.17 8.71
C VAL A 25 7.70 -3.76 8.13
N ILE A 26 7.35 -3.65 6.86
CA ILE A 26 7.02 -2.37 6.24
C ILE A 26 5.82 -1.82 7.01
N ARG A 27 6.08 -0.94 7.97
CA ARG A 27 5.02 -0.26 8.70
C ARG A 27 4.41 0.75 7.75
N GLN A 28 3.19 0.48 7.33
CA GLN A 28 2.40 1.44 6.59
C GLN A 28 2.09 2.63 7.51
N GLN A 29 2.62 3.78 7.15
CA GLN A 29 2.29 5.02 7.84
C GLN A 29 1.23 5.77 7.03
N PRO A 30 0.22 6.37 7.68
CA PRO A 30 -0.76 7.17 6.96
C PRO A 30 -0.11 8.40 6.33
N CYS A 31 -0.62 8.79 5.17
CA CYS A 31 -0.24 10.05 4.55
C CYS A 31 -0.83 11.22 5.36
N MET A 32 0.03 12.13 5.78
CA MET A 32 -0.34 13.30 6.59
C MET A 32 -0.25 14.61 5.79
N SER A 33 -0.08 14.56 4.47
CA SER A 33 -0.04 15.76 3.62
C SER A 33 -1.41 16.45 3.61
N PRO A 34 -1.51 17.70 4.09
CA PRO A 34 -2.77 18.45 4.09
C PRO A 34 -3.34 18.64 2.69
N GLU A 35 -2.48 18.82 1.70
CA GLU A 35 -2.88 19.02 0.31
C GLU A 35 -3.56 17.79 -0.28
N ILE A 36 -2.97 16.61 -0.06
CA ILE A 36 -3.56 15.34 -0.52
C ILE A 36 -4.89 15.06 0.21
N LEU A 37 -4.95 15.31 1.51
CA LEU A 37 -6.19 15.13 2.27
C LEU A 37 -7.29 16.07 1.77
N GLN A 38 -6.98 17.33 1.49
CA GLN A 38 -7.92 18.29 0.94
C GLN A 38 -8.40 17.89 -0.47
N GLN A 39 -7.49 17.42 -1.32
CA GLN A 39 -7.85 16.89 -2.64
C GLN A 39 -8.79 15.69 -2.52
N ALA A 40 -8.49 14.75 -1.63
CA ALA A 40 -9.33 13.58 -1.39
C ALA A 40 -10.74 13.96 -0.95
N ASP A 41 -10.86 14.89 -0.01
CA ASP A 41 -12.16 15.39 0.47
C ASP A 41 -12.95 16.08 -0.63
N SER A 42 -12.30 16.90 -1.44
CA SER A 42 -12.92 17.58 -2.57
C SER A 42 -13.46 16.59 -3.61
N ILE A 43 -12.67 15.58 -3.96
CA ILE A 43 -13.07 14.55 -4.92
C ILE A 43 -14.23 13.71 -4.36
N LYS A 44 -14.18 13.31 -3.10
CA LYS A 44 -15.28 12.60 -2.43
C LYS A 44 -16.59 13.38 -2.48
N LEU A 45 -16.54 14.69 -2.26
CA LEU A 45 -17.73 15.56 -2.35
C LEU A 45 -18.29 15.62 -3.77
N ILE A 46 -17.44 15.73 -4.79
CA ILE A 46 -17.85 15.76 -6.19
C ILE A 46 -18.51 14.42 -6.57
N LEU A 47 -17.89 13.30 -6.23
CA LEU A 47 -18.41 11.97 -6.55
C LEU A 47 -19.68 11.65 -5.78
N ALA A 48 -19.81 12.11 -4.53
CA ALA A 48 -21.02 11.95 -3.75
C ALA A 48 -22.23 12.65 -4.40
N LYS A 49 -22.04 13.83 -5.02
CA LYS A 49 -23.08 14.52 -5.79
C LYS A 49 -23.50 13.74 -7.04
N GLN A 50 -22.65 12.87 -7.55
CA GLN A 50 -22.93 11.98 -8.68
C GLN A 50 -23.54 10.64 -8.25
N GLY A 51 -23.77 10.43 -6.95
CA GLY A 51 -24.37 9.21 -6.39
C GLY A 51 -23.39 8.13 -5.98
N PHE A 52 -22.07 8.39 -6.00
CA PHE A 52 -21.07 7.44 -5.52
C PHE A 52 -20.95 7.46 -3.99
N MET A 53 -20.68 6.29 -3.42
CA MET A 53 -20.35 6.11 -2.02
C MET A 53 -18.96 5.53 -1.88
N VAL A 54 -18.23 5.94 -0.84
CA VAL A 54 -16.91 5.37 -0.55
C VAL A 54 -17.05 3.92 -0.11
N VAL A 55 -16.45 3.01 -0.87
CA VAL A 55 -16.36 1.57 -0.53
C VAL A 55 -15.09 1.28 0.23
N LYS A 56 -13.98 1.84 -0.21
CA LYS A 56 -12.67 1.70 0.42
C LYS A 56 -11.83 2.95 0.19
N GLU A 57 -11.14 3.34 1.25
CA GLU A 57 -10.12 4.39 1.21
C GLU A 57 -8.85 3.86 1.88
N ALA A 58 -7.71 4.14 1.28
CA ALA A 58 -6.40 3.83 1.84
C ALA A 58 -5.50 5.04 1.66
N SER A 59 -4.79 5.41 2.71
CA SER A 59 -3.84 6.51 2.72
C SER A 59 -2.54 6.05 3.35
N MET A 60 -1.44 6.20 2.64
CA MET A 60 -0.16 5.67 3.09
C MET A 60 1.02 6.47 2.57
N GLN A 61 2.10 6.49 3.33
CA GLN A 61 3.40 6.91 2.84
C GLN A 61 4.05 5.75 2.09
N MET A 62 4.51 6.02 0.89
CA MET A 62 5.22 5.05 0.07
C MET A 62 6.69 5.42 -0.03
N VAL A 63 7.55 4.42 0.05
CA VAL A 63 8.96 4.56 -0.32
C VAL A 63 9.10 4.31 -1.80
N SER A 64 9.96 5.08 -2.49
CA SER A 64 10.23 4.91 -3.92
C SER A 64 10.61 3.46 -4.26
N GLU A 65 10.15 2.98 -5.42
CA GLU A 65 10.41 1.64 -5.96
C GLU A 65 9.74 0.48 -5.23
N TYR A 66 8.87 0.77 -4.23
CA TYR A 66 8.08 -0.27 -3.56
C TYR A 66 6.64 -0.28 -4.06
N GLU A 67 6.10 -1.46 -4.22
CA GLU A 67 4.69 -1.67 -4.51
C GLU A 67 3.90 -1.81 -3.20
N MET A 68 2.77 -1.12 -3.14
CA MET A 68 1.86 -1.20 -1.98
C MET A 68 0.53 -1.80 -2.45
N PRO A 69 0.29 -3.09 -2.18
CA PRO A 69 -0.96 -3.73 -2.56
C PRO A 69 -2.11 -3.28 -1.66
N VAL A 70 -3.25 -3.01 -2.29
CA VAL A 70 -4.52 -2.72 -1.62
C VAL A 70 -5.57 -3.68 -2.16
N ILE A 71 -6.17 -4.47 -1.29
CA ILE A 71 -7.23 -5.41 -1.66
C ILE A 71 -8.56 -4.72 -1.49
N VAL A 72 -9.37 -4.71 -2.54
CA VAL A 72 -10.70 -4.09 -2.55
C VAL A 72 -11.74 -5.13 -2.93
N PRO A 73 -12.71 -5.44 -2.05
CA PRO A 73 -13.82 -6.32 -2.40
C PRO A 73 -14.79 -5.58 -3.32
N LEU A 74 -15.05 -6.14 -4.50
CA LEU A 74 -15.97 -5.60 -5.48
C LEU A 74 -17.08 -6.61 -5.78
N ASN A 75 -18.28 -6.11 -6.03
CA ASN A 75 -19.43 -6.93 -6.42
C ASN A 75 -19.63 -6.86 -7.93
N GLU A 76 -19.89 -8.00 -8.55
CA GLU A 76 -20.25 -8.08 -9.94
C GLU A 76 -21.54 -7.29 -10.22
N GLY A 77 -21.58 -6.62 -11.37
CA GLY A 77 -22.74 -5.85 -11.81
C GLY A 77 -22.87 -4.45 -11.22
N SER A 78 -21.92 -4.02 -10.38
CA SER A 78 -21.84 -2.66 -9.85
C SER A 78 -20.82 -1.81 -10.60
N TRP A 79 -21.07 -0.51 -10.68
CA TRP A 79 -20.12 0.44 -11.22
C TRP A 79 -19.24 1.01 -10.11
N TYR A 80 -17.94 1.08 -10.36
CA TYR A 80 -16.96 1.61 -9.42
C TYR A 80 -16.14 2.70 -10.06
N GLN A 81 -15.81 3.71 -9.28
CA GLN A 81 -14.85 4.76 -9.62
C GLN A 81 -13.61 4.60 -8.75
N PHE A 82 -12.47 4.44 -9.37
CA PHE A 82 -11.18 4.41 -8.68
C PHE A 82 -10.50 5.76 -8.81
N VAL A 83 -9.99 6.27 -7.72
CA VAL A 83 -9.23 7.51 -7.70
C VAL A 83 -7.94 7.29 -6.92
N PHE A 84 -6.84 7.59 -7.53
CA PHE A 84 -5.52 7.61 -6.92
C PHE A 84 -5.01 9.04 -6.89
N ILE A 85 -4.53 9.49 -5.73
CA ILE A 85 -3.93 10.81 -5.53
C ILE A 85 -2.49 10.60 -5.08
N GLY A 86 -1.53 11.02 -5.90
CA GLY A 86 -0.12 10.92 -5.61
C GLY A 86 0.46 12.22 -5.05
N ASP A 87 1.64 12.12 -4.45
CA ASP A 87 2.40 13.27 -4.02
C ASP A 87 2.97 14.00 -5.25
N VAL A 88 2.73 15.31 -5.34
CA VAL A 88 3.21 16.16 -6.45
C VAL A 88 4.74 16.21 -6.57
N SER A 89 5.46 15.86 -5.53
CA SER A 89 6.93 15.76 -5.54
C SER A 89 7.46 14.50 -6.20
N SER A 90 6.62 13.49 -6.39
CA SER A 90 7.03 12.22 -7.02
C SER A 90 7.14 12.37 -8.53
N LYS A 91 8.18 11.78 -9.10
CA LYS A 91 8.45 11.89 -10.55
C LYS A 91 7.56 10.99 -11.40
N LEU A 92 7.10 9.91 -10.80
CA LEU A 92 6.33 8.87 -11.49
C LEU A 92 5.40 8.15 -10.53
N TYR A 93 4.15 7.95 -10.96
CA TYR A 93 3.21 7.05 -10.32
C TYR A 93 2.79 5.96 -11.28
N GLU A 94 2.67 4.75 -10.77
CA GLU A 94 2.07 3.63 -11.48
C GLU A 94 0.97 3.01 -10.63
N VAL A 95 -0.20 2.86 -11.22
CA VAL A 95 -1.32 2.17 -10.62
C VAL A 95 -1.69 0.99 -11.49
N ARG A 96 -1.68 -0.19 -10.91
CA ARG A 96 -2.06 -1.44 -11.56
C ARG A 96 -3.19 -2.09 -10.79
N MET A 97 -4.16 -2.61 -11.51
CA MET A 97 -5.24 -3.40 -10.92
C MET A 97 -5.24 -4.78 -11.52
N TYR A 98 -5.45 -5.77 -10.67
CA TYR A 98 -5.52 -7.17 -11.03
C TYR A 98 -6.85 -7.73 -10.57
N ASP A 99 -7.42 -8.63 -11.37
CA ASP A 99 -8.60 -9.39 -10.98
C ASP A 99 -8.23 -10.57 -10.06
N TRP A 100 -9.24 -11.35 -9.67
CA TRP A 100 -9.04 -12.53 -8.84
C TRP A 100 -8.11 -13.59 -9.46
N ASN A 101 -8.01 -13.64 -10.80
CA ASN A 101 -7.14 -14.55 -11.52
C ASN A 101 -5.73 -13.96 -11.76
N GLU A 102 -5.37 -12.91 -11.05
CA GLU A 102 -4.10 -12.18 -11.20
C GLU A 102 -3.87 -11.62 -12.61
N LYS A 103 -4.95 -11.42 -13.38
CA LYS A 103 -4.90 -10.76 -14.67
C LYS A 103 -4.96 -9.25 -14.50
N GLN A 104 -4.00 -8.55 -15.09
CA GLN A 104 -4.00 -7.08 -15.09
C GLN A 104 -5.18 -6.55 -15.90
N VAL A 105 -6.06 -5.79 -15.27
CA VAL A 105 -7.25 -5.20 -15.88
C VAL A 105 -7.12 -3.68 -16.06
N VAL A 106 -6.29 -3.03 -15.26
CA VAL A 106 -5.98 -1.60 -15.36
C VAL A 106 -4.48 -1.37 -15.23
N TYR A 107 -3.96 -0.49 -16.03
CA TYR A 107 -2.62 0.07 -15.90
C TYR A 107 -2.66 1.56 -16.25
N GLN A 108 -2.31 2.39 -15.28
CA GLN A 108 -2.22 3.84 -15.44
C GLN A 108 -0.86 4.33 -14.96
N LYS A 109 -0.30 5.27 -15.67
CA LYS A 109 1.01 5.83 -15.42
C LYS A 109 0.97 7.35 -15.57
N LYS A 110 1.54 8.05 -14.61
CA LYS A 110 1.68 9.51 -14.63
C LYS A 110 3.11 9.92 -14.39
N TYR A 111 3.58 10.87 -15.16
CA TYR A 111 4.88 11.49 -14.99
C TYR A 111 4.77 12.86 -14.32
N TRP A 112 5.83 13.26 -13.65
CA TRP A 112 5.94 14.60 -13.11
C TRP A 112 5.80 15.65 -14.22
N GLY A 113 4.94 16.65 -13.98
CA GLY A 113 4.68 17.72 -14.93
C GLY A 113 3.56 17.42 -15.95
N ASP A 114 2.89 16.27 -15.86
CA ASP A 114 1.68 16.01 -16.63
C ASP A 114 0.61 17.06 -16.31
N GLU A 115 -0.10 17.52 -17.34
CA GLU A 115 -1.12 18.58 -17.23
C GLU A 115 -2.27 18.20 -16.29
N ASP A 116 -2.59 16.92 -16.20
CA ASP A 116 -3.66 16.38 -15.34
C ASP A 116 -3.29 16.34 -13.85
N GLY A 117 -2.09 16.78 -13.48
CA GLY A 117 -1.64 16.83 -12.11
C GLY A 117 -1.35 15.45 -11.50
N ASN A 118 -1.63 15.30 -10.21
CA ASN A 118 -1.27 14.15 -9.39
C ASN A 118 -2.43 13.16 -9.18
N VAL A 119 -3.51 13.24 -9.96
CA VAL A 119 -4.70 12.41 -9.83
C VAL A 119 -4.82 11.46 -11.02
N ILE A 120 -5.04 10.18 -10.73
CA ILE A 120 -5.44 9.16 -11.70
C ILE A 120 -6.87 8.74 -11.35
N SER A 121 -7.76 8.80 -12.32
CA SER A 121 -9.16 8.40 -12.16
C SER A 121 -9.57 7.40 -13.25
N TYR A 122 -10.25 6.32 -12.85
CA TYR A 122 -10.67 5.23 -13.73
C TYR A 122 -12.03 4.68 -13.33
#